data_302ae22e1cfd74cef122a985d690a92e
#
_entry.id   302ae22e1cfd74cef122a985d690a92e
#
_cell.length_a   1.000
_cell.length_b   1.000
_cell.length_c   1.000
_cell.angle_alpha   90.00
_cell.angle_beta   90.00
_cell.angle_gamma   90.00
#
_symmetry.space_group_name_H-M   'P 1'
#
loop_
_entity.id
_entity.type
_entity.pdbx_description
1 polymer ?
#
loop_
_entity_poly.entity_id
_entity_poly.type
_entity_poly.pdbx_seq_one_letter_code
_entity_poly.pdbx_strand_id
1 'polypeptide(L)'
;MSKQQFMAENLQEGEIYAGLVLGKDGGADYHLFLRPGAATGVTWQTAMDWAKKLGHSLPTRAEQALLFANLKHEFEPRYYWSSEQAGPSSAWGQYFGHGGQDYDHRSYEGRARAVRRLEI
;
A
#
# COMPACT_ATOMS: atom_id res chain seq x y z
N MET A 1 -13.48 22.75 1.16
CA MET A 1 -12.08 22.60 1.62
C MET A 1 -11.18 22.36 0.42
N SER A 2 -10.09 23.10 0.31
CA SER A 2 -9.11 22.86 -0.75
C SER A 2 -8.33 21.58 -0.45
N LYS A 3 -7.70 21.01 -1.49
CA LYS A 3 -6.80 19.87 -1.33
C LYS A 3 -5.65 20.22 -0.36
N GLN A 4 -5.10 21.43 -0.52
CA GLN A 4 -4.01 21.91 0.32
C GLN A 4 -4.41 21.99 1.79
N GLN A 5 -5.59 22.52 2.06
CA GLN A 5 -6.14 22.61 3.41
C GLN A 5 -6.42 21.23 3.99
N PHE A 6 -6.99 20.32 3.19
CA PHE A 6 -7.24 18.93 3.60
C PHE A 6 -5.94 18.26 4.01
N MET A 7 -4.89 18.39 3.20
CA MET A 7 -3.60 17.78 3.51
C MET A 7 -2.98 18.37 4.77
N ALA A 8 -3.08 19.70 4.96
CA ALA A 8 -2.55 20.35 6.15
C ALA A 8 -3.22 19.84 7.44
N GLU A 9 -4.51 19.51 7.38
CA GLU A 9 -5.27 19.05 8.53
C GLU A 9 -5.14 17.55 8.80
N ASN A 10 -4.85 16.75 7.78
CA ASN A 10 -4.98 15.28 7.87
C ASN A 10 -3.70 14.49 7.68
N LEU A 11 -2.67 15.04 7.03
CA LEU A 11 -1.39 14.35 6.87
C LEU A 11 -0.67 14.23 8.21
N GLN A 12 -0.19 13.04 8.50
CA GLN A 12 0.74 12.80 9.59
C GLN A 12 2.17 12.95 9.08
N GLU A 13 3.13 13.06 9.99
CA GLU A 13 4.52 13.28 9.63
C GLU A 13 5.04 12.22 8.67
N GLY A 14 5.64 12.67 7.58
CA GLY A 14 6.24 11.81 6.55
C GLY A 14 5.24 11.17 5.61
N GLU A 15 3.94 11.40 5.78
CA GLU A 15 2.93 10.83 4.90
C GLU A 15 2.79 11.60 3.60
N ILE A 16 2.40 10.86 2.56
CA ILE A 16 2.09 11.42 1.25
C ILE A 16 0.68 10.98 0.87
N TYR A 17 -0.14 11.94 0.43
CA TYR A 17 -1.50 11.64 -0.01
C TYR A 17 -1.48 10.90 -1.34
N ALA A 18 -2.09 9.71 -1.38
CA ALA A 18 -2.12 8.88 -2.57
C ALA A 18 -3.38 9.06 -3.41
N GLY A 19 -4.47 9.48 -2.80
CA GLY A 19 -5.72 9.71 -3.51
C GLY A 19 -6.93 9.13 -2.80
N LEU A 20 -8.07 9.20 -3.50
CA LEU A 20 -9.35 8.71 -3.04
C LEU A 20 -9.58 7.29 -3.56
N VAL A 21 -10.00 6.41 -2.69
CA VAL A 21 -10.40 5.04 -3.07
C VAL A 21 -11.91 4.93 -2.90
N LEU A 22 -12.58 4.49 -3.95
CA LEU A 22 -14.03 4.31 -3.93
C LEU A 22 -14.36 3.01 -3.19
N GLY A 23 -15.33 3.10 -2.28
CA GLY A 23 -15.84 1.93 -1.58
C GLY A 23 -16.50 0.95 -2.52
N LYS A 24 -16.45 -0.34 -2.16
CA LYS A 24 -17.10 -1.42 -2.92
C LYS A 24 -18.15 -2.08 -2.04
N ASP A 25 -19.18 -2.63 -2.70
CA ASP A 25 -20.21 -3.41 -2.02
C ASP A 25 -20.85 -2.67 -0.85
N GLY A 26 -21.12 -1.38 -1.05
CA GLY A 26 -21.72 -0.52 0.00
C GLY A 26 -20.74 0.00 1.03
N GLY A 27 -19.43 -0.28 0.86
CA GLY A 27 -18.40 0.25 1.74
C GLY A 27 -18.19 1.74 1.56
N ALA A 28 -17.63 2.40 2.57
CA ALA A 28 -17.35 3.83 2.53
C ALA A 28 -16.18 4.12 1.58
N ASP A 29 -16.24 5.27 0.92
CA ASP A 29 -15.08 5.83 0.22
C ASP A 29 -14.06 6.29 1.27
N TYR A 30 -12.79 6.30 0.91
CA TYR A 30 -11.76 6.70 1.87
C TYR A 30 -10.55 7.31 1.18
N HIS A 31 -9.84 8.12 1.95
CA HIS A 31 -8.56 8.70 1.54
C HIS A 31 -7.43 7.72 1.87
N LEU A 32 -6.48 7.59 0.95
CA LEU A 32 -5.32 6.73 1.13
C LEU A 32 -4.07 7.58 1.31
N PHE A 33 -3.29 7.25 2.35
CA PHE A 33 -2.00 7.89 2.62
C PHE A 33 -0.90 6.86 2.59
N LEU A 34 0.20 7.17 1.91
CA LEU A 34 1.40 6.35 1.93
C LEU A 34 2.21 6.71 3.18
N ARG A 35 2.49 5.72 4.01
CA ARG A 35 3.29 5.89 5.22
C ARG A 35 4.78 5.94 4.89
N PRO A 36 5.58 6.68 5.69
CA PRO A 36 7.04 6.68 5.52
C PRO A 36 7.64 5.32 5.87
N GLY A 37 8.82 5.07 5.34
CA GLY A 37 9.57 3.86 5.62
C GLY A 37 9.21 2.71 4.68
N ALA A 38 10.10 1.75 4.63
CA ALA A 38 9.94 0.55 3.81
C ALA A 38 10.62 -0.63 4.51
N ALA A 39 10.10 -1.82 4.28
CA ALA A 39 10.78 -3.06 4.64
C ALA A 39 11.36 -3.68 3.37
N THR A 40 12.55 -4.22 3.45
CA THR A 40 13.24 -4.86 2.31
C THR A 40 13.67 -6.27 2.67
N GLY A 41 13.67 -7.16 1.67
CA GLY A 41 14.08 -8.55 1.87
C GLY A 41 13.18 -9.28 2.86
N VAL A 42 11.86 -9.09 2.77
CA VAL A 42 10.91 -9.66 3.72
C VAL A 42 9.94 -10.62 3.04
N THR A 43 9.62 -11.70 3.75
CA THR A 43 8.54 -12.61 3.33
C THR A 43 7.20 -11.92 3.53
N TRP A 44 6.15 -12.48 2.92
CA TRP A 44 4.81 -11.89 3.03
C TRP A 44 4.35 -11.76 4.49
N GLN A 45 4.50 -12.82 5.29
CA GLN A 45 4.06 -12.78 6.69
C GLN A 45 4.85 -11.75 7.49
N THR A 46 6.16 -11.65 7.27
CA THR A 46 6.99 -10.63 7.93
C THR A 46 6.55 -9.23 7.52
N ALA A 47 6.20 -9.03 6.25
CA ALA A 47 5.70 -7.75 5.77
C ALA A 47 4.37 -7.37 6.43
N MET A 48 3.44 -8.33 6.52
CA MET A 48 2.14 -8.13 7.20
C MET A 48 2.34 -7.74 8.66
N ASP A 49 3.22 -8.45 9.36
CA ASP A 49 3.52 -8.21 10.78
C ASP A 49 4.20 -6.85 10.98
N TRP A 50 5.11 -6.49 10.07
CA TRP A 50 5.80 -5.20 10.10
C TRP A 50 4.80 -4.04 10.01
N ALA A 51 3.88 -4.08 9.06
CA ALA A 51 2.85 -3.05 8.91
C ALA A 51 1.94 -2.98 10.14
N LYS A 52 1.53 -4.13 10.66
CA LYS A 52 0.66 -4.23 11.84
C LYS A 52 1.31 -3.62 13.07
N LYS A 53 2.61 -3.85 13.27
CA LYS A 53 3.36 -3.24 14.40
C LYS A 53 3.39 -1.72 14.33
N LEU A 54 3.34 -1.16 13.11
CA LEU A 54 3.25 0.28 12.92
C LEU A 54 1.84 0.83 13.17
N GLY A 55 0.86 -0.04 13.39
CA GLY A 55 -0.55 0.35 13.52
C GLY A 55 -1.21 0.62 12.17
N HIS A 56 -0.66 0.10 11.09
CA HIS A 56 -1.11 0.34 9.73
C HIS A 56 -1.28 -0.97 8.96
N SER A 57 -1.37 -0.91 7.64
CA SER A 57 -1.61 -2.08 6.81
C SER A 57 -0.77 -2.06 5.55
N LEU A 58 -0.53 -3.24 4.96
CA LEU A 58 -0.09 -3.32 3.58
C LEU A 58 -1.24 -2.88 2.67
N PRO A 59 -0.94 -2.30 1.49
CA PRO A 59 -1.99 -1.92 0.55
C PRO A 59 -2.67 -3.14 -0.07
N THR A 60 -3.95 -2.99 -0.40
CA THR A 60 -4.66 -3.95 -1.25
C THR A 60 -4.15 -3.84 -2.69
N ARG A 61 -4.56 -4.77 -3.55
CA ARG A 61 -4.20 -4.73 -4.96
C ARG A 61 -4.70 -3.45 -5.65
N ALA A 62 -5.94 -3.05 -5.34
CA ALA A 62 -6.53 -1.82 -5.88
C ALA A 62 -5.74 -0.58 -5.42
N GLU A 63 -5.36 -0.57 -4.15
CA GLU A 63 -4.54 0.51 -3.59
C GLU A 63 -3.16 0.55 -4.22
N GLN A 64 -2.55 -0.60 -4.50
CA GLN A 64 -1.26 -0.65 -5.20
C GLN A 64 -1.35 -0.05 -6.60
N ALA A 65 -2.45 -0.29 -7.31
CA ALA A 65 -2.66 0.32 -8.63
C ALA A 65 -2.74 1.85 -8.51
N LEU A 66 -3.42 2.36 -7.51
CA LEU A 66 -3.50 3.81 -7.25
C LEU A 66 -2.14 4.40 -6.88
N LEU A 67 -1.39 3.71 -6.03
CA LEU A 67 -0.03 4.13 -5.65
C LEU A 67 0.89 4.19 -6.86
N PHE A 68 0.79 3.22 -7.76
CA PHE A 68 1.58 3.24 -9.00
C PHE A 68 1.18 4.42 -9.89
N ALA A 69 -0.12 4.67 -10.02
CA ALA A 69 -0.62 5.75 -10.86
C ALA A 69 -0.18 7.13 -10.35
N ASN A 70 -0.20 7.34 -9.05
CA ASN A 70 0.00 8.67 -8.45
C ASN A 70 1.35 8.87 -7.80
N LEU A 71 1.99 7.83 -7.26
CA LEU A 71 3.19 7.93 -6.44
C LEU A 71 4.30 6.97 -6.83
N LYS A 72 4.38 6.59 -8.11
CA LYS A 72 5.40 5.65 -8.59
C LYS A 72 6.81 6.04 -8.13
N HIS A 73 7.11 7.33 -8.14
CA HIS A 73 8.42 7.87 -7.78
C HIS A 73 8.81 7.66 -6.31
N GLU A 74 7.85 7.26 -5.46
CA GLU A 74 8.10 6.97 -4.06
C GLU A 74 8.50 5.51 -3.84
N PHE A 75 8.58 4.72 -4.90
CA PHE A 75 8.90 3.29 -4.85
C PHE A 75 10.12 2.99 -5.69
N GLU A 76 10.92 2.02 -5.23
CA GLU A 76 11.98 1.46 -6.07
C GLU A 76 11.35 0.57 -7.16
N PRO A 77 12.05 0.33 -8.29
CA PRO A 77 11.54 -0.57 -9.33
C PRO A 77 11.74 -2.03 -8.89
N ARG A 78 10.97 -2.44 -7.90
CA ARG A 78 11.03 -3.74 -7.24
C ARG A 78 9.64 -4.24 -6.92
N TYR A 79 9.55 -5.49 -6.48
CA TYR A 79 8.30 -6.15 -6.11
C TYR A 79 7.92 -5.81 -4.66
N TYR A 80 6.70 -5.32 -4.47
CA TYR A 80 6.15 -4.95 -3.18
C TYR A 80 4.92 -5.79 -2.86
N TRP A 81 4.85 -6.35 -1.66
CA TRP A 81 3.75 -7.18 -1.20
C TRP A 81 2.45 -6.38 -1.03
N SER A 82 1.33 -6.98 -1.45
CA SER A 82 -0.01 -6.52 -1.06
C SER A 82 -0.48 -7.27 0.19
N SER A 83 -1.63 -6.87 0.72
CA SER A 83 -2.26 -7.56 1.85
C SER A 83 -3.06 -8.79 1.42
N GLU A 84 -3.15 -9.13 0.14
CA GLU A 84 -4.07 -10.14 -0.37
C GLU A 84 -3.35 -11.44 -0.70
N GLN A 85 -3.87 -12.55 -0.16
CA GLN A 85 -3.42 -13.88 -0.56
C GLN A 85 -3.93 -14.23 -1.94
N ALA A 86 -3.12 -15.01 -2.68
CA ALA A 86 -3.48 -15.53 -3.99
C ALA A 86 -3.86 -17.01 -3.92
N GLY A 87 -3.42 -17.69 -2.85
CA GLY A 87 -3.66 -19.11 -2.63
C GLY A 87 -3.07 -19.53 -1.30
N PRO A 88 -3.05 -20.86 -0.99
CA PRO A 88 -2.58 -21.36 0.32
C PRO A 88 -1.14 -20.96 0.65
N SER A 89 -0.30 -20.83 -0.36
CA SER A 89 1.13 -20.53 -0.17
C SER A 89 1.64 -19.34 -0.97
N SER A 90 0.73 -18.53 -1.55
CA SER A 90 1.08 -17.41 -2.41
C SER A 90 0.32 -16.15 -2.01
N ALA A 91 0.90 -14.99 -2.29
CA ALA A 91 0.28 -13.70 -2.06
C ALA A 91 0.53 -12.77 -3.24
N TRP A 92 -0.38 -11.82 -3.43
CA TRP A 92 -0.28 -10.83 -4.50
C TRP A 92 0.69 -9.72 -4.15
N GLY A 93 1.32 -9.19 -5.16
CA GLY A 93 2.12 -7.99 -5.06
C GLY A 93 2.18 -7.26 -6.39
N GLN A 94 2.95 -6.18 -6.41
CA GLN A 94 3.07 -5.35 -7.60
C GLN A 94 4.53 -5.00 -7.83
N TYR A 95 4.97 -5.13 -9.07
CA TYR A 95 6.30 -4.69 -9.47
C TYR A 95 6.22 -3.23 -9.89
N PHE A 96 6.88 -2.35 -9.13
CA PHE A 96 6.74 -0.91 -9.34
C PHE A 96 7.63 -0.36 -10.46
N GLY A 97 8.38 -1.20 -11.14
CA GLY A 97 9.08 -0.80 -12.36
C GLY A 97 8.13 -0.61 -13.54
N HIS A 98 7.08 -1.44 -13.64
CA HIS A 98 6.11 -1.37 -14.75
C HIS A 98 4.65 -1.47 -14.32
N GLY A 99 4.37 -1.64 -13.03
CA GLY A 99 3.01 -1.66 -12.49
C GLY A 99 2.28 -2.98 -12.62
N GLY A 100 2.93 -4.04 -13.10
CA GLY A 100 2.31 -5.35 -13.23
C GLY A 100 2.05 -5.98 -11.87
N GLN A 101 0.86 -6.55 -11.69
CA GLN A 101 0.51 -7.29 -10.49
C GLN A 101 0.60 -8.78 -10.77
N ASP A 102 1.22 -9.50 -9.86
CA ASP A 102 1.37 -10.95 -9.94
C ASP A 102 1.45 -11.51 -8.53
N TYR A 103 1.34 -12.81 -8.40
CA TYR A 103 1.50 -13.48 -7.12
C TYR A 103 2.83 -14.22 -7.08
N ASP A 104 3.34 -14.38 -5.88
CA ASP A 104 4.57 -15.13 -5.65
C ASP A 104 4.41 -15.97 -4.40
N HIS A 105 5.29 -16.95 -4.22
CA HIS A 105 5.31 -17.77 -3.03
C HIS A 105 5.54 -16.88 -1.81
N ARG A 106 4.85 -17.18 -0.71
CA ARG A 106 4.92 -16.37 0.51
C ARG A 106 6.32 -16.27 1.10
N SER A 107 7.20 -17.21 0.77
CA SER A 107 8.59 -17.22 1.22
C SER A 107 9.51 -16.32 0.40
N TYR A 108 9.03 -15.79 -0.73
CA TYR A 108 9.81 -14.85 -1.52
C TYR A 108 10.13 -13.59 -0.70
N GLU A 109 11.35 -13.09 -0.80
CA GLU A 109 11.77 -11.92 -0.05
C GLU A 109 11.60 -10.67 -0.91
N GLY A 110 10.44 -10.06 -0.80
CA GLY A 110 10.10 -8.82 -1.49
C GLY A 110 10.26 -7.60 -0.59
N ARG A 111 9.67 -6.50 -1.03
CA ARG A 111 9.64 -5.25 -0.26
C ARG A 111 8.23 -4.98 0.24
N ALA A 112 8.10 -4.01 1.14
CA ALA A 112 6.80 -3.59 1.66
C ALA A 112 6.78 -2.11 1.99
N ARG A 113 5.63 -1.49 1.75
CA ARG A 113 5.28 -0.14 2.20
C ARG A 113 3.93 -0.23 2.90
N ALA A 114 3.73 0.57 3.92
CA ALA A 114 2.48 0.59 4.66
C ALA A 114 1.61 1.77 4.22
N VAL A 115 0.30 1.64 4.38
CA VAL A 115 -0.68 2.68 4.09
C VAL A 115 -1.59 2.93 5.28
N ARG A 116 -2.16 4.13 5.33
CA ARG A 116 -3.19 4.52 6.30
C ARG A 116 -4.42 4.95 5.54
N ARG A 117 -5.59 4.63 6.08
CA ARG A 117 -6.89 4.92 5.46
C ARG A 117 -7.69 5.86 6.36
N LEU A 118 -8.36 6.82 5.73
CA LEU A 118 -9.25 7.75 6.42
C LEU A 118 -10.57 7.79 5.69
N GLU A 119 -11.63 7.27 6.31
CA GLU A 119 -12.97 7.29 5.73
C GLU A 119 -13.50 8.71 5.60
N ILE A 120 -14.30 8.90 4.57
CA ILE A 120 -14.97 10.16 4.31
C ILE A 120 -16.24 10.24 5.14
#